data_adb07b664b8ea44aeb92ebae006e07ca
#
_entry.id   adb07b664b8ea44aeb92ebae006e07ca
#
_cell.length_a   1.000
_cell.length_b   1.000
_cell.length_c   1.000
_cell.angle_alpha   90.00
_cell.angle_beta   90.00
_cell.angle_gamma   90.00
#
_symmetry.space_group_name_H-M   'P 1'
#
loop_
_entity.id
_entity.type
_entity.pdbx_description
1 polymer ?
#
loop_
_entity_poly.entity_id
_entity_poly.type
_entity_poly.pdbx_seq_one_letter_code
_entity_poly.pdbx_strand_id
1 'polypeptide(L)'
;MEVRIENVLSDENLALARESLQGKRDSCGLDGIKISMFDDYWKVNGDKIKQEIYVGKYVPGVVKLHEIVNAKQKRRSISLMNTVDRFIYRALMQEMSRFWEPLFSEYAYAYRDYKGTQQAVEQAATYIEQGYKWSAEIDIESYFDNI
;
A
#
# COMPACT_ATOMS: atom_id res chain seq x y z
N MET A 1 -4.58 18.44 10.82
CA MET A 1 -3.77 18.16 9.60
C MET A 1 -4.73 17.53 8.60
N GLU A 2 -4.63 17.85 7.33
CA GLU A 2 -5.60 17.43 6.30
C GLU A 2 -4.81 16.82 5.13
N VAL A 3 -5.30 15.71 4.57
CA VAL A 3 -4.75 15.15 3.34
C VAL A 3 -5.23 16.00 2.17
N ARG A 4 -4.29 16.59 1.43
CA ARG A 4 -4.59 17.47 0.29
C ARG A 4 -4.07 16.85 -1.00
N ILE A 5 -4.86 16.99 -2.04
CA ILE A 5 -4.50 16.44 -3.37
C ILE A 5 -3.23 17.07 -3.93
N GLU A 6 -2.98 18.35 -3.62
CA GLU A 6 -1.77 19.06 -4.01
C GLU A 6 -0.51 18.40 -3.41
N ASN A 7 -0.59 17.94 -2.16
CA ASN A 7 0.51 17.23 -1.51
C ASN A 7 0.72 15.85 -2.14
N VAL A 8 -0.38 15.13 -2.41
CA VAL A 8 -0.33 13.82 -3.07
C VAL A 8 0.36 13.91 -4.43
N LEU A 9 0.05 14.96 -5.21
CA LEU A 9 0.56 15.19 -6.56
C LEU A 9 1.83 16.05 -6.60
N SER A 10 2.41 16.44 -5.46
CA SER A 10 3.67 17.19 -5.43
C SER A 10 4.80 16.37 -6.05
N ASP A 11 5.72 17.04 -6.73
CA ASP A 11 6.83 16.36 -7.40
C ASP A 11 7.70 15.57 -6.40
N GLU A 12 7.86 16.08 -5.18
CA GLU A 12 8.59 15.42 -4.10
C GLU A 12 7.91 14.09 -3.68
N ASN A 13 6.60 14.11 -3.45
CA ASN A 13 5.86 12.92 -3.07
C ASN A 13 5.79 11.90 -4.21
N LEU A 14 5.65 12.36 -5.45
CA LEU A 14 5.68 11.50 -6.64
C LEU A 14 7.06 10.88 -6.86
N ALA A 15 8.15 11.60 -6.58
CA ALA A 15 9.50 11.03 -6.65
C ALA A 15 9.67 9.87 -5.65
N LEU A 16 9.24 10.04 -4.40
CA LEU A 16 9.24 8.96 -3.40
C LEU A 16 8.38 7.77 -3.80
N ALA A 17 7.19 8.03 -4.36
CA ALA A 17 6.33 6.98 -4.88
C ALA A 17 7.01 6.22 -6.04
N ARG A 18 7.73 6.93 -6.91
CA ARG A 18 8.49 6.33 -8.01
C ARG A 18 9.62 5.44 -7.51
N GLU A 19 10.38 5.86 -6.51
CA GLU A 19 11.43 5.06 -5.89
C GLU A 19 10.87 3.75 -5.33
N SER A 20 9.68 3.78 -4.74
CA SER A 20 9.04 2.58 -4.19
C SER A 20 8.67 1.53 -5.24
N LEU A 21 8.61 1.88 -6.52
CA LEU A 21 8.41 0.94 -7.63
C LEU A 21 9.72 0.31 -8.10
N GLN A 22 10.86 0.96 -7.86
CA GLN A 22 12.17 0.45 -8.25
C GLN A 22 12.52 -0.80 -7.45
N GLY A 23 13.32 -1.68 -8.03
CA GLY A 23 13.75 -2.94 -7.41
C GLY A 23 12.66 -4.01 -7.30
N LYS A 24 11.42 -3.73 -7.71
CA LYS A 24 10.37 -4.73 -7.82
C LYS A 24 10.46 -5.47 -9.15
N ARG A 25 9.89 -6.69 -9.16
CA ARG A 25 9.79 -7.48 -10.39
C ARG A 25 9.10 -6.65 -11.49
N ASP A 26 9.66 -6.66 -12.69
CA ASP A 26 9.12 -5.93 -13.85
C ASP A 26 7.78 -6.54 -14.30
N SER A 27 6.72 -6.15 -13.59
CA SER A 27 5.35 -6.62 -13.78
C SER A 27 4.49 -5.49 -14.36
N CYS A 28 3.42 -5.87 -15.06
CA CYS A 28 2.40 -4.95 -15.56
C CYS A 28 1.00 -5.42 -15.18
N GLY A 29 0.04 -4.51 -15.21
CA GLY A 29 -1.38 -4.81 -15.15
C GLY A 29 -1.93 -5.22 -16.53
N LEU A 30 -3.23 -4.99 -16.75
CA LEU A 30 -3.89 -5.23 -18.04
C LEU A 30 -3.51 -4.22 -19.11
N ASP A 31 -3.01 -3.04 -18.72
CA ASP A 31 -2.52 -1.99 -19.60
C ASP A 31 -1.20 -2.34 -20.32
N GLY A 32 -0.51 -3.39 -19.87
CA GLY A 32 0.76 -3.81 -20.42
C GLY A 32 1.95 -2.89 -20.10
N ILE A 33 1.76 -1.81 -19.33
CA ILE A 33 2.82 -0.87 -18.95
C ILE A 33 3.69 -1.51 -17.88
N LYS A 34 4.89 -1.92 -18.23
CA LYS A 34 5.88 -2.46 -17.29
C LYS A 34 6.49 -1.35 -16.47
N ILE A 35 7.02 -1.71 -15.29
CA ILE A 35 7.74 -0.75 -14.42
C ILE A 35 8.92 -0.13 -15.15
N SER A 36 9.64 -0.91 -15.97
CA SER A 36 10.77 -0.42 -16.79
C SER A 36 10.38 0.61 -17.85
N MET A 37 9.12 0.62 -18.28
CA MET A 37 8.59 1.56 -19.28
C MET A 37 7.88 2.77 -18.65
N PHE A 38 7.71 2.76 -17.33
CA PHE A 38 6.88 3.73 -16.63
C PHE A 38 7.36 5.16 -16.77
N ASP A 39 8.67 5.41 -16.72
CA ASP A 39 9.23 6.77 -16.77
C ASP A 39 8.95 7.44 -18.12
N ASP A 40 9.10 6.72 -19.22
CA ASP A 40 8.80 7.24 -20.55
C ASP A 40 7.31 7.47 -20.74
N TYR A 41 6.49 6.56 -20.23
CA TYR A 41 5.05 6.74 -20.22
C TYR A 41 4.63 7.97 -19.39
N TRP A 42 5.21 8.14 -18.19
CA TRP A 42 4.87 9.23 -17.30
C TRP A 42 5.29 10.60 -17.84
N LYS A 43 6.44 10.71 -18.52
CA LYS A 43 6.87 11.94 -19.20
C LYS A 43 5.84 12.46 -20.21
N VAL A 44 5.14 11.56 -20.88
CA VAL A 44 4.16 11.93 -21.92
C VAL A 44 2.77 12.16 -21.34
N ASN A 45 2.36 11.35 -20.37
CA ASN A 45 0.98 11.29 -19.91
C ASN A 45 0.77 11.88 -18.50
N GLY A 46 1.85 12.12 -17.76
CA GLY A 46 1.78 12.47 -16.34
C GLY A 46 0.99 13.73 -16.05
N ASP A 47 1.19 14.80 -16.83
CA ASP A 47 0.47 16.05 -16.61
C ASP A 47 -1.04 15.92 -16.86
N LYS A 48 -1.42 15.16 -17.88
CA LYS A 48 -2.82 14.84 -18.15
C LYS A 48 -3.43 14.05 -16.97
N ILE A 49 -2.72 13.03 -16.49
CA ILE A 49 -3.17 12.19 -15.37
C ILE A 49 -3.30 13.01 -14.10
N LYS A 50 -2.30 13.84 -13.77
CA LYS A 50 -2.36 14.77 -12.63
C LYS A 50 -3.58 15.69 -12.71
N GLN A 51 -3.86 16.24 -13.88
CA GLN A 51 -5.03 17.08 -14.11
C GLN A 51 -6.34 16.32 -13.94
N GLU A 52 -6.44 15.10 -14.45
CA GLU A 52 -7.63 14.25 -14.28
C GLU A 52 -7.89 13.91 -12.81
N ILE A 53 -6.83 13.63 -12.04
CA ILE A 53 -6.92 13.40 -10.59
C ILE A 53 -7.39 14.68 -9.89
N TYR A 54 -6.79 15.82 -10.21
CA TYR A 54 -7.08 17.10 -9.57
C TYR A 54 -8.54 17.53 -9.75
N VAL A 55 -9.11 17.27 -10.92
CA VAL A 55 -10.53 17.58 -11.21
C VAL A 55 -11.50 16.43 -10.89
N GLY A 56 -11.02 15.36 -10.26
CA GLY A 56 -11.85 14.22 -9.86
C GLY A 56 -12.38 13.38 -11.03
N LYS A 57 -11.70 13.39 -12.18
CA LYS A 57 -12.08 12.62 -13.39
C LYS A 57 -11.20 11.40 -13.65
N TYR A 58 -10.16 11.20 -12.86
CA TYR A 58 -9.32 10.02 -13.01
C TYR A 58 -10.11 8.77 -12.61
N VAL A 59 -10.13 7.79 -13.51
CA VAL A 59 -10.75 6.49 -13.26
C VAL A 59 -9.65 5.43 -13.28
N PRO A 60 -9.39 4.75 -12.13
CA PRO A 60 -8.44 3.64 -12.12
C PRO A 60 -8.81 2.54 -13.10
N GLY A 61 -7.81 1.91 -13.66
CA GLY A 61 -8.02 0.82 -14.59
C GLY A 61 -8.51 -0.47 -13.92
N VAL A 62 -9.00 -1.39 -14.74
CA VAL A 62 -9.45 -2.71 -14.28
C VAL A 62 -8.25 -3.50 -13.72
N VAL A 63 -8.43 -4.14 -12.58
CA VAL A 63 -7.42 -5.00 -11.97
C VAL A 63 -7.43 -6.39 -12.61
N LYS A 64 -6.24 -6.97 -12.77
CA LYS A 64 -6.07 -8.36 -13.20
C LYS A 64 -6.08 -9.26 -11.97
N LEU A 65 -7.02 -10.22 -11.92
CA LEU A 65 -7.00 -11.25 -10.90
C LEU A 65 -6.02 -12.36 -11.28
N HIS A 66 -5.17 -12.73 -10.33
CA HIS A 66 -4.22 -13.82 -10.46
C HIS A 66 -4.40 -14.79 -9.28
N GLU A 67 -4.75 -16.03 -9.60
CA GLU A 67 -4.85 -17.07 -8.56
C GLU A 67 -3.48 -17.64 -8.22
N ILE A 68 -3.16 -17.70 -6.95
CA ILE A 68 -2.01 -18.42 -6.43
C ILE A 68 -2.47 -19.55 -5.50
N VAL A 69 -1.74 -20.65 -5.53
CA VAL A 69 -1.92 -21.76 -4.58
C VAL A 69 -0.79 -21.71 -3.57
N ASN A 70 -1.12 -21.58 -2.29
CA ASN A 70 -0.11 -21.58 -1.25
C ASN A 70 0.38 -23.02 -0.92
N ALA A 71 1.42 -23.13 -0.09
CA ALA A 71 2.00 -24.43 0.31
C ALA A 71 0.98 -25.38 0.99
N LYS A 72 -0.12 -24.84 1.52
CA LYS A 72 -1.22 -25.61 2.13
C LYS A 72 -2.35 -25.94 1.13
N GLN A 73 -2.09 -25.84 -0.19
CA GLN A 73 -3.07 -26.07 -1.26
C GLN A 73 -4.30 -25.13 -1.23
N LYS A 74 -4.25 -24.05 -0.45
CA LYS A 74 -5.33 -23.05 -0.40
C LYS A 74 -5.12 -22.05 -1.55
N ARG A 75 -6.16 -21.86 -2.37
CA ARG A 75 -6.18 -20.84 -3.43
C ARG A 75 -6.38 -19.46 -2.83
N ARG A 76 -5.66 -18.49 -3.37
CA ARG A 76 -5.82 -17.08 -3.07
C ARG A 76 -5.82 -16.28 -4.35
N SER A 77 -6.75 -15.35 -4.48
CA SER A 77 -6.76 -14.38 -5.57
C SER A 77 -5.94 -13.15 -5.18
N ILE A 78 -5.01 -12.76 -6.05
CA ILE A 78 -4.26 -11.51 -5.92
C ILE A 78 -4.69 -10.56 -7.01
N SER A 79 -5.04 -9.35 -6.63
CA SER A 79 -5.38 -8.27 -7.57
C SER A 79 -4.10 -7.57 -8.03
N LEU A 80 -3.84 -7.61 -9.33
CA LEU A 80 -2.73 -6.89 -9.96
C LEU A 80 -3.26 -5.61 -10.58
N MET A 81 -2.93 -4.49 -9.96
CA MET A 81 -3.24 -3.15 -10.47
C MET A 81 -2.31 -2.79 -11.63
N ASN A 82 -2.77 -1.91 -12.51
CA ASN A 82 -1.94 -1.27 -13.52
C ASN A 82 -0.79 -0.50 -12.89
N THR A 83 0.30 -0.32 -13.62
CA THR A 83 1.50 0.33 -13.05
C THR A 83 1.25 1.78 -12.67
N VAL A 84 0.47 2.51 -13.45
CA VAL A 84 0.07 3.89 -13.18
C VAL A 84 -0.78 3.95 -11.90
N ASP A 85 -1.77 3.06 -11.76
CA ASP A 85 -2.64 3.04 -10.58
C ASP A 85 -1.84 2.72 -9.31
N ARG A 86 -0.90 1.77 -9.37
CA ARG A 86 0.02 1.46 -8.25
C ARG A 86 0.85 2.66 -7.83
N PHE A 87 1.33 3.42 -8.80
CA PHE A 87 2.11 4.63 -8.56
C PHE A 87 1.28 5.70 -7.83
N ILE A 88 0.08 6.00 -8.36
CA ILE A 88 -0.85 6.97 -7.77
C ILE A 88 -1.30 6.50 -6.38
N TYR A 89 -1.66 5.23 -6.24
CA TYR A 89 -2.01 4.64 -4.95
C TYR A 89 -0.86 4.78 -3.94
N ARG A 90 0.38 4.56 -4.36
CA ARG A 90 1.54 4.73 -3.47
C ARG A 90 1.72 6.18 -3.03
N ALA A 91 1.58 7.15 -3.95
CA ALA A 91 1.64 8.57 -3.62
C ALA A 91 0.54 8.98 -2.63
N LEU A 92 -0.68 8.48 -2.83
CA LEU A 92 -1.80 8.71 -1.91
C LEU A 92 -1.52 8.09 -0.53
N MET A 93 -1.06 6.83 -0.49
CA MET A 93 -0.75 6.13 0.76
C MET A 93 0.34 6.82 1.58
N GLN A 94 1.34 7.43 0.95
CA GLN A 94 2.38 8.18 1.65
C GLN A 94 1.80 9.36 2.43
N GLU A 95 0.93 10.15 1.80
CA GLU A 95 0.28 11.28 2.45
C GLU A 95 -0.75 10.83 3.51
N MET A 96 -1.53 9.81 3.21
CA MET A 96 -2.47 9.24 4.18
C MET A 96 -1.75 8.68 5.41
N SER A 97 -0.62 7.97 5.22
CA SER A 97 0.16 7.41 6.33
C SER A 97 0.66 8.51 7.27
N ARG A 98 1.16 9.63 6.74
CA ARG A 98 1.58 10.79 7.56
C ARG A 98 0.44 11.33 8.42
N PHE A 99 -0.79 11.32 7.88
CA PHE A 99 -1.97 11.80 8.59
C PHE A 99 -2.44 10.81 9.66
N TRP A 100 -2.51 9.51 9.32
CA TRP A 100 -3.06 8.48 10.20
C TRP A 100 -2.07 7.97 11.24
N GLU A 101 -0.76 8.00 10.98
CA GLU A 101 0.27 7.46 11.86
C GLU A 101 0.15 7.94 13.31
N PRO A 102 -0.07 9.24 13.61
CA PRO A 102 -0.23 9.71 14.97
C PRO A 102 -1.52 9.25 15.68
N LEU A 103 -2.50 8.77 14.92
CA LEU A 103 -3.81 8.35 15.43
C LEU A 103 -3.86 6.86 15.77
N PHE A 104 -2.89 6.08 15.31
CA PHE A 104 -2.84 4.66 15.62
C PHE A 104 -2.42 4.41 17.07
N SER A 105 -3.04 3.37 17.67
CA SER A 105 -2.60 2.88 18.98
C SER A 105 -1.11 2.54 18.96
N GLU A 106 -0.42 2.80 20.08
CA GLU A 106 0.97 2.40 20.28
C GLU A 106 1.18 0.88 20.14
N TYR A 107 0.14 0.08 20.39
CA TYR A 107 0.13 -1.38 20.27
C TYR A 107 -0.22 -1.89 18.86
N ALA A 108 -0.47 -1.02 17.91
CA ALA A 108 -0.65 -1.42 16.52
C ALA A 108 0.74 -1.55 15.86
N TYR A 109 1.12 -2.77 15.45
CA TYR A 109 2.45 -3.07 14.91
C TYR A 109 2.44 -3.36 13.40
N ALA A 110 1.30 -3.76 12.84
CA ALA A 110 1.22 -4.14 11.44
C ALA A 110 1.12 -2.93 10.50
N TYR A 111 1.79 -3.01 9.35
CA TYR A 111 1.75 -2.02 8.27
C TYR A 111 2.17 -0.60 8.67
N ARG A 112 3.01 -0.46 9.65
CA ARG A 112 3.53 0.82 10.14
C ARG A 112 5.04 0.92 9.91
N ASP A 113 5.52 2.13 9.61
CA ASP A 113 6.95 2.40 9.56
C ASP A 113 7.55 2.26 10.98
N TYR A 114 8.74 1.69 11.07
CA TYR A 114 9.49 1.47 12.31
C TYR A 114 8.83 0.54 13.34
N LYS A 115 7.70 -0.10 13.01
CA LYS A 115 7.03 -1.10 13.85
C LYS A 115 6.82 -2.39 13.05
N GLY A 116 6.92 -3.51 13.74
CA GLY A 116 6.77 -4.82 13.07
C GLY A 116 6.70 -5.96 14.07
N THR A 117 6.83 -7.16 13.56
CA THR A 117 6.71 -8.40 14.34
C THR A 117 7.71 -8.45 15.51
N GLN A 118 8.93 -7.94 15.32
CA GLN A 118 9.93 -7.97 16.38
C GLN A 118 9.49 -7.16 17.59
N GLN A 119 9.07 -5.92 17.42
CA GLN A 119 8.60 -5.05 18.50
C GLN A 119 7.34 -5.61 19.16
N ALA A 120 6.45 -6.26 18.39
CA ALA A 120 5.28 -6.93 18.95
C ALA A 120 5.66 -8.09 19.86
N VAL A 121 6.66 -8.90 19.48
CA VAL A 121 7.19 -10.00 20.29
C VAL A 121 7.88 -9.48 21.55
N GLU A 122 8.68 -8.44 21.45
CA GLU A 122 9.34 -7.80 22.60
C GLU A 122 8.31 -7.28 23.62
N GLN A 123 7.23 -6.65 23.13
CA GLN A 123 6.15 -6.19 24.01
C GLN A 123 5.41 -7.37 24.66
N ALA A 124 5.16 -8.45 23.94
CA ALA A 124 4.54 -9.65 24.51
C ALA A 124 5.44 -10.30 25.57
N ALA A 125 6.76 -10.37 25.35
CA ALA A 125 7.71 -10.86 26.33
C ALA A 125 7.67 -10.02 27.61
N THR A 126 7.64 -8.68 27.47
CA THR A 126 7.52 -7.76 28.63
C THR A 126 6.25 -8.05 29.45
N TYR A 127 5.11 -8.31 28.83
CA TYR A 127 3.89 -8.67 29.56
C TYR A 127 4.02 -10.01 30.29
N ILE A 128 4.68 -11.00 29.70
CA ILE A 128 4.93 -12.29 30.36
C ILE A 128 5.81 -12.10 31.60
N GLU A 129 6.88 -11.29 31.50
CA GLU A 129 7.77 -10.96 32.61
C GLU A 129 7.04 -10.20 33.73
N GLN A 130 6.06 -9.37 33.39
CA GLN A 130 5.18 -8.67 34.34
C GLN A 130 4.16 -9.60 35.00
N GLY A 131 4.11 -10.87 34.62
CA GLY A 131 3.27 -11.89 35.25
C GLY A 131 1.91 -12.12 34.62
N TYR A 132 1.65 -11.54 33.43
CA TYR A 132 0.45 -11.87 32.65
C TYR A 132 0.54 -13.31 32.14
N LYS A 133 -0.50 -14.14 32.43
CA LYS A 133 -0.50 -15.59 32.14
C LYS A 133 -1.52 -16.00 31.07
N TRP A 134 -2.38 -15.09 30.69
CA TRP A 134 -3.48 -15.38 29.76
C TRP A 134 -3.36 -14.48 28.54
N SER A 135 -3.62 -15.06 27.37
CA SER A 135 -3.77 -14.32 26.11
C SER A 135 -5.08 -14.70 25.46
N ALA A 136 -5.72 -13.72 24.77
CA ALA A 136 -6.86 -13.97 23.91
C ALA A 136 -6.46 -13.59 22.48
N GLU A 137 -6.74 -14.49 21.52
CA GLU A 137 -6.57 -14.21 20.11
C GLU A 137 -7.95 -13.93 19.49
N ILE A 138 -8.05 -12.80 18.81
CA ILE A 138 -9.27 -12.38 18.11
C ILE A 138 -8.89 -12.05 16.67
N ASP A 139 -9.56 -12.66 15.69
CA ASP A 139 -9.35 -12.42 14.26
C ASP A 139 -10.69 -12.22 13.55
N ILE A 140 -10.69 -11.33 12.55
CA ILE A 140 -11.87 -11.08 11.72
C ILE A 140 -11.76 -11.96 10.47
N GLU A 141 -12.68 -12.87 10.29
CA GLU A 141 -12.68 -13.78 9.16
C GLU A 141 -12.79 -13.03 7.83
N SER A 142 -11.83 -13.30 6.95
CA SER A 142 -11.79 -12.74 5.57
C SER A 142 -12.02 -11.22 5.52
N TYR A 143 -11.42 -10.48 6.44
CA TYR A 143 -11.64 -9.04 6.59
C TYR A 143 -11.51 -8.26 5.27
N PHE A 144 -10.43 -8.49 4.51
CA PHE A 144 -10.20 -7.79 3.24
C PHE A 144 -11.13 -8.22 2.09
N ASP A 145 -11.74 -9.39 2.20
CA ASP A 145 -12.68 -9.90 1.19
C ASP A 145 -14.12 -9.40 1.44
N ASN A 146 -14.37 -8.83 2.64
CA ASN A 146 -15.71 -8.42 3.10
C ASN A 146 -15.84 -6.91 3.37
N ILE A 147 -14.86 -6.09 2.96
CA ILE A 147 -14.90 -4.62 3.07
C ILE A 147 -15.50 -4.03 1.79
#